data_be263fe74109a8d79a471da952c5a02b
#
_entry.id   be263fe74109a8d79a471da952c5a02b
#
_cell.length_a   1.000
_cell.length_b   1.000
_cell.length_c   1.000
_cell.angle_alpha   90.00
_cell.angle_beta   90.00
_cell.angle_gamma   90.00
#
_symmetry.space_group_name_H-M   'P 1'
#
loop_
_entity.id
_entity.type
_entity.pdbx_description
1 polymer ?
#
loop_
_entity_poly.entity_id
_entity_poly.type
_entity_poly.pdbx_seq_one_letter_code
_entity_poly.pdbx_strand_id
1 'polypeptide(L)'
;MTATLEVILTPAEFGPLRERDLSQTVCVVFDILRATTTMITALANGADSIIPVEQIGEALEVRRQRPNVLLAGERDGVRIRANQTGGIEFDLGNSPREFSAEKVQGKTIVMTTTNGTRALRACATAKTV
;
A
#
# COMPACT_ATOMS: atom_id res chain seq x y z
N MET A 1 -19.10 27.83 0.73
CA MET A 1 -17.81 27.21 0.30
C MET A 1 -18.09 26.26 -0.84
N THR A 2 -17.40 26.38 -1.94
CA THR A 2 -17.47 25.44 -3.06
C THR A 2 -16.34 24.43 -2.92
N ALA A 3 -16.66 23.12 -2.85
CA ALA A 3 -15.67 22.07 -2.96
C ALA A 3 -15.32 21.84 -4.44
N THR A 4 -14.04 21.64 -4.72
CA THR A 4 -13.56 21.27 -6.06
C THR A 4 -13.28 19.77 -6.06
N LEU A 5 -13.77 19.07 -7.08
CA LEU A 5 -13.46 17.67 -7.33
C LEU A 5 -12.48 17.57 -8.50
N GLU A 6 -11.40 16.85 -8.29
CA GLU A 6 -10.43 16.53 -9.34
C GLU A 6 -10.26 15.01 -9.40
N VAL A 7 -10.06 14.47 -10.58
CA VAL A 7 -9.89 13.03 -10.79
C VAL A 7 -8.53 12.79 -11.45
N ILE A 8 -7.72 11.94 -10.81
CA ILE A 8 -6.42 11.47 -11.29
C ILE A 8 -6.61 10.06 -11.86
N LEU A 9 -6.36 9.89 -13.13
CA LEU A 9 -6.67 8.65 -13.85
C LEU A 9 -5.43 7.79 -14.16
N THR A 10 -4.23 8.38 -14.15
CA THR A 10 -3.03 7.68 -14.58
C THR A 10 -1.86 7.86 -13.62
N PRO A 11 -0.96 6.86 -13.51
CA PRO A 11 0.26 6.99 -12.72
C PRO A 11 1.20 8.12 -13.17
N ALA A 12 1.11 8.57 -14.42
CA ALA A 12 1.89 9.70 -14.93
C ALA A 12 1.60 11.02 -14.18
N GLU A 13 0.42 11.14 -13.59
CA GLU A 13 -0.02 12.31 -12.83
C GLU A 13 0.47 12.31 -11.37
N PHE A 14 1.03 11.20 -10.87
CA PHE A 14 1.51 11.10 -9.47
C PHE A 14 2.72 11.98 -9.20
N GLY A 15 3.61 12.18 -10.16
CA GLY A 15 4.74 13.11 -10.03
C GLY A 15 4.27 14.54 -9.73
N PRO A 16 3.53 15.17 -10.65
CA PRO A 16 2.94 16.48 -10.43
C PRO A 16 2.08 16.60 -9.16
N LEU A 17 1.33 15.54 -8.81
CA LEU A 17 0.51 15.54 -7.59
C LEU A 17 1.35 15.69 -6.31
N ARG A 18 2.52 15.07 -6.25
CA ARG A 18 3.44 15.16 -5.10
C ARG A 18 4.04 16.54 -4.88
N GLU A 19 4.10 17.36 -5.92
CA GLU A 19 4.64 18.71 -5.86
C GLU A 19 3.60 19.72 -5.35
N ARG A 20 2.35 19.30 -5.19
CA ARG A 20 1.23 20.13 -4.75
C ARG A 20 1.11 20.17 -3.24
N ASP A 21 0.63 21.29 -2.71
CA ASP A 21 0.16 21.35 -1.32
C ASP A 21 -1.21 20.67 -1.20
N LEU A 22 -1.23 19.51 -0.59
CA LEU A 22 -2.44 18.71 -0.36
C LEU A 22 -2.95 18.84 1.09
N SER A 23 -2.39 19.73 1.90
CA SER A 23 -2.71 19.86 3.35
C SER A 23 -4.19 20.15 3.64
N GLN A 24 -4.92 20.69 2.68
CA GLN A 24 -6.36 20.95 2.77
C GLN A 24 -7.21 20.03 1.89
N THR A 25 -6.59 19.01 1.30
CA THR A 25 -7.22 18.10 0.34
C THR A 25 -7.57 16.78 1.03
N VAL A 26 -8.74 16.22 0.74
CA VAL A 26 -9.08 14.83 1.02
C VAL A 26 -8.85 14.03 -0.26
N CYS A 27 -7.99 13.03 -0.18
CA CYS A 27 -7.72 12.12 -1.29
C CYS A 27 -8.48 10.81 -1.07
N VAL A 28 -9.09 10.28 -2.13
CA VAL A 28 -9.71 8.96 -2.12
C VAL A 28 -9.02 8.12 -3.19
N VAL A 29 -8.43 6.99 -2.78
CA VAL A 29 -7.71 6.10 -3.68
C VAL A 29 -8.56 4.86 -3.97
N PHE A 30 -8.85 4.62 -5.23
CA PHE A 30 -9.58 3.45 -5.70
C PHE A 30 -8.64 2.50 -6.45
N ASP A 31 -8.37 1.36 -5.86
CA ASP A 31 -7.73 0.20 -6.50
C ASP A 31 -8.49 -1.06 -6.07
N ILE A 32 -9.72 -1.20 -6.59
CA ILE A 32 -10.66 -2.24 -6.18
C ILE A 32 -10.09 -3.63 -6.50
N LEU A 33 -9.41 -3.78 -7.61
CA LEU A 33 -8.75 -5.02 -8.01
C LEU A 33 -7.24 -4.76 -8.24
N ARG A 34 -6.48 -4.73 -7.10
CA ARG A 34 -6.90 -5.35 -5.81
C ARG A 34 -6.45 -4.60 -4.56
N ALA A 35 -5.51 -3.64 -4.64
CA ALA A 35 -4.76 -3.18 -3.47
C ALA A 35 -5.65 -2.60 -2.36
N THR A 36 -6.58 -1.69 -2.67
CA THR A 36 -7.41 -1.09 -1.62
C THR A 36 -8.38 -2.09 -1.01
N THR A 37 -8.95 -3.01 -1.80
CA THR A 37 -9.77 -4.10 -1.27
C THR A 37 -8.96 -5.00 -0.33
N THR A 38 -7.73 -5.31 -0.69
CA THR A 38 -6.83 -6.12 0.15
C THR A 38 -6.52 -5.42 1.47
N MET A 39 -6.21 -4.12 1.42
CA MET A 39 -5.92 -3.32 2.62
C MET A 39 -7.13 -3.23 3.55
N ILE A 40 -8.32 -2.95 3.01
CA ILE A 40 -9.56 -2.88 3.79
C ILE A 40 -9.86 -4.24 4.43
N THR A 41 -9.66 -5.33 3.69
CA THR A 41 -9.85 -6.69 4.23
C THR A 41 -8.88 -6.97 5.37
N ALA A 42 -7.61 -6.59 5.23
CA ALA A 42 -6.61 -6.75 6.29
C ALA A 42 -7.00 -6.00 7.57
N LEU A 43 -7.40 -4.73 7.44
CA LEU A 43 -7.82 -3.91 8.58
C LEU A 43 -9.10 -4.44 9.22
N ALA A 44 -10.10 -4.85 8.41
CA ALA A 44 -11.33 -5.47 8.90
C ALA A 44 -11.08 -6.79 9.65
N ASN A 45 -10.02 -7.52 9.28
CA ASN A 45 -9.60 -8.75 9.94
C ASN A 45 -8.60 -8.51 11.09
N GLY A 46 -8.48 -7.25 11.55
CA GLY A 46 -7.75 -6.91 12.76
C GLY A 46 -6.27 -6.62 12.58
N ALA A 47 -5.80 -6.35 11.36
CA ALA A 47 -4.46 -5.79 11.19
C ALA A 47 -4.35 -4.46 11.95
N ASP A 48 -3.24 -4.26 12.64
CA ASP A 48 -2.99 -3.07 13.44
C ASP A 48 -2.78 -1.83 12.55
N SER A 49 -2.00 -2.00 11.51
CA SER A 49 -1.71 -0.92 10.56
C SER A 49 -1.15 -1.45 9.24
N ILE A 50 -1.25 -0.61 8.19
CA ILE A 50 -0.63 -0.87 6.90
C ILE A 50 0.31 0.28 6.56
N ILE A 51 1.53 -0.05 6.19
CA ILE A 51 2.56 0.90 5.73
C ILE A 51 2.71 0.71 4.22
N PRO A 52 2.12 1.58 3.40
CA PRO A 52 2.32 1.52 1.95
C PRO A 52 3.70 2.04 1.58
N VAL A 53 4.42 1.28 0.77
CA VAL A 53 5.72 1.67 0.21
C VAL A 53 5.72 1.46 -1.31
N GLU A 54 6.60 2.16 -2.03
CA GLU A 54 6.64 2.10 -3.49
C GLU A 54 7.55 0.98 -4.00
N GLN A 55 8.67 0.78 -3.31
CA GLN A 55 9.72 -0.13 -3.77
C GLN A 55 9.86 -1.33 -2.84
N ILE A 56 10.27 -2.47 -3.42
CA ILE A 56 10.60 -3.68 -2.66
C ILE A 56 11.69 -3.38 -1.63
N GLY A 57 12.72 -2.62 -2.00
CA GLY A 57 13.81 -2.25 -1.11
C GLY A 57 13.35 -1.48 0.13
N GLU A 58 12.36 -0.59 0.01
CA GLU A 58 11.78 0.09 1.15
C GLU A 58 11.08 -0.89 2.11
N ALA A 59 10.33 -1.86 1.57
CA ALA A 59 9.68 -2.88 2.39
C ALA A 59 10.70 -3.72 3.17
N LEU A 60 11.79 -4.10 2.53
CA LEU A 60 12.88 -4.86 3.17
C LEU A 60 13.57 -4.03 4.26
N GLU A 61 13.78 -2.74 4.04
CA GLU A 61 14.37 -1.86 5.05
C GLU A 61 13.46 -1.71 6.28
N VAL A 62 12.15 -1.56 6.09
CA VAL A 62 11.20 -1.54 7.21
C VAL A 62 11.24 -2.88 7.98
N ARG A 63 11.28 -4.02 7.30
CA ARG A 63 11.41 -5.34 7.94
C ARG A 63 12.72 -5.46 8.74
N ARG A 64 13.83 -4.92 8.21
CA ARG A 64 15.12 -4.93 8.92
C ARG A 64 15.04 -4.16 10.24
N GLN A 65 14.35 -3.02 10.24
CA GLN A 65 14.17 -2.17 11.43
C GLN A 65 13.10 -2.72 12.38
N ARG A 66 12.09 -3.39 11.84
CA ARG A 66 10.92 -3.95 12.54
C ARG A 66 10.72 -5.41 12.15
N PRO A 67 11.44 -6.36 12.76
CA PRO A 67 11.42 -7.77 12.33
C PRO A 67 10.04 -8.45 12.38
N ASN A 68 9.11 -7.93 13.18
CA ASN A 68 7.79 -8.52 13.40
C ASN A 68 6.71 -8.04 12.41
N VAL A 69 7.01 -7.14 11.46
CA VAL A 69 6.04 -6.75 10.43
C VAL A 69 5.86 -7.88 9.42
N LEU A 70 4.68 -7.95 8.80
CA LEU A 70 4.46 -8.80 7.63
C LEU A 70 4.82 -8.04 6.36
N LEU A 71 5.45 -8.70 5.42
CA LEU A 71 5.68 -8.19 4.07
C LEU A 71 4.58 -8.69 3.14
N ALA A 72 3.89 -7.78 2.47
CA ALA A 72 2.84 -8.09 1.53
C ALA A 72 3.04 -7.34 0.21
N GLY A 73 2.62 -7.92 -0.89
CA GLY A 73 2.65 -7.21 -2.16
C GLY A 73 2.83 -8.09 -3.37
N GLU A 74 2.87 -7.42 -4.52
CA GLU A 74 2.94 -8.07 -5.82
C GLU A 74 3.78 -7.28 -6.82
N ARG A 75 4.27 -8.00 -7.82
CA ARG A 75 4.68 -7.45 -9.11
C ARG A 75 4.06 -8.32 -10.20
N ASP A 76 3.48 -7.68 -11.21
CA ASP A 76 2.77 -8.36 -12.31
C ASP A 76 1.67 -9.34 -11.82
N GLY A 77 0.97 -8.96 -10.73
CA GLY A 77 -0.08 -9.76 -10.14
C GLY A 77 0.38 -10.96 -9.30
N VAL A 78 1.69 -11.21 -9.20
CA VAL A 78 2.28 -12.35 -8.50
C VAL A 78 2.96 -11.88 -7.21
N ARG A 79 2.79 -12.65 -6.12
CA ARG A 79 3.47 -12.38 -4.84
C ARG A 79 4.98 -12.27 -5.04
N ILE A 80 5.58 -11.28 -4.42
CA ILE A 80 7.03 -11.03 -4.47
C ILE A 80 7.77 -12.22 -3.85
N ARG A 81 8.71 -12.79 -4.60
CA ARG A 81 9.46 -13.99 -4.26
C ARG A 81 10.90 -13.68 -3.88
N ALA A 82 11.56 -14.65 -3.23
CA ALA A 82 12.93 -14.55 -2.75
C ALA A 82 13.95 -14.16 -3.85
N ASN A 83 13.73 -14.57 -5.09
CA ASN A 83 14.61 -14.19 -6.20
C ASN A 83 14.55 -12.70 -6.59
N GLN A 84 13.48 -11.99 -6.20
CA GLN A 84 13.31 -10.55 -6.44
C GLN A 84 13.86 -9.69 -5.30
N THR A 85 14.21 -10.30 -4.17
CA THR A 85 14.54 -9.63 -2.90
C THR A 85 15.94 -9.94 -2.38
N GLY A 86 16.68 -10.81 -3.08
CA GLY A 86 17.96 -11.29 -2.58
C GLY A 86 17.85 -12.35 -1.47
N GLY A 87 16.72 -13.08 -1.42
CA GLY A 87 16.57 -14.24 -0.52
C GLY A 87 15.41 -14.16 0.49
N ILE A 88 14.69 -13.04 0.57
CA ILE A 88 13.57 -12.87 1.48
C ILE A 88 12.25 -13.09 0.74
N GLU A 89 11.48 -14.09 1.15
CA GLU A 89 10.13 -14.31 0.64
C GLU A 89 9.15 -13.34 1.31
N PHE A 90 8.24 -12.73 0.54
CA PHE A 90 7.14 -11.95 1.13
C PHE A 90 6.12 -12.91 1.75
N ASP A 91 5.59 -12.53 2.90
CA ASP A 91 4.65 -13.35 3.68
C ASP A 91 3.32 -13.53 2.95
N LEU A 92 2.82 -12.45 2.33
CA LEU A 92 1.54 -12.38 1.63
C LEU A 92 1.68 -11.74 0.25
N GLY A 93 0.77 -12.09 -0.65
CA GLY A 93 0.64 -11.44 -1.94
C GLY A 93 -0.24 -10.18 -1.88
N ASN A 94 -1.08 -9.99 -2.91
CA ASN A 94 -2.07 -8.91 -2.98
C ASN A 94 -3.48 -9.47 -3.25
N SER A 95 -3.82 -10.61 -2.66
CA SER A 95 -5.15 -11.18 -2.75
C SER A 95 -5.86 -11.03 -1.40
N PRO A 96 -7.06 -10.43 -1.31
CA PRO A 96 -7.80 -10.32 -0.05
C PRO A 96 -7.95 -11.67 0.69
N ARG A 97 -8.01 -12.76 -0.05
CA ARG A 97 -8.12 -14.13 0.51
C ARG A 97 -6.92 -14.55 1.36
N GLU A 98 -5.76 -13.92 1.17
CA GLU A 98 -4.57 -14.24 1.95
C GLU A 98 -4.56 -13.54 3.33
N PHE A 99 -5.40 -12.52 3.53
CA PHE A 99 -5.40 -11.66 4.71
C PHE A 99 -6.47 -12.09 5.73
N SER A 100 -6.49 -13.37 6.11
CA SER A 100 -7.38 -13.87 7.16
C SER A 100 -7.00 -13.33 8.55
N ALA A 101 -7.96 -13.22 9.47
CA ALA A 101 -7.72 -12.76 10.83
C ALA A 101 -6.59 -13.55 11.53
N GLU A 102 -6.53 -14.87 11.32
CA GLU A 102 -5.46 -15.72 11.85
C GLU A 102 -4.06 -15.24 11.47
N LYS A 103 -3.89 -14.69 10.26
CA LYS A 103 -2.60 -14.24 9.76
C LYS A 103 -2.28 -12.79 10.12
N VAL A 104 -3.30 -11.92 10.11
CA VAL A 104 -3.06 -10.47 10.14
C VAL A 104 -3.43 -9.79 11.45
N GLN A 105 -4.20 -10.43 12.33
CA GLN A 105 -4.64 -9.81 13.57
C GLN A 105 -3.48 -9.32 14.43
N GLY A 106 -3.50 -8.05 14.81
CA GLY A 106 -2.46 -7.39 15.61
C GLY A 106 -1.13 -7.23 14.89
N LYS A 107 -1.09 -7.37 13.56
CA LYS A 107 0.14 -7.21 12.77
C LYS A 107 0.19 -5.87 12.08
N THR A 108 1.38 -5.29 12.03
CA THR A 108 1.70 -4.23 11.07
C THR A 108 2.11 -4.88 9.76
N ILE A 109 1.53 -4.42 8.65
CA ILE A 109 1.79 -4.96 7.32
C ILE A 109 2.49 -3.89 6.48
N VAL A 110 3.65 -4.20 5.94
CA VAL A 110 4.34 -3.36 4.94
C VAL A 110 3.95 -3.86 3.57
N MET A 111 3.32 -3.01 2.78
CA MET A 111 2.73 -3.42 1.51
C MET A 111 3.27 -2.62 0.33
N THR A 112 3.65 -3.32 -0.75
CA THR A 112 4.06 -2.70 -2.02
C THR A 112 3.35 -3.36 -3.20
N THR A 113 2.72 -2.54 -4.04
CA THR A 113 2.01 -3.00 -5.24
C THR A 113 2.39 -2.16 -6.45
N THR A 114 2.06 -2.62 -7.63
CA THR A 114 2.40 -1.93 -8.89
C THR A 114 1.77 -0.54 -8.98
N ASN A 115 0.54 -0.37 -8.53
CA ASN A 115 -0.23 0.89 -8.67
C ASN A 115 -0.75 1.45 -7.34
N GLY A 116 -1.49 0.67 -6.56
CA GLY A 116 -2.25 1.18 -5.41
C GLY A 116 -1.38 1.82 -4.34
N THR A 117 -0.25 1.22 -3.96
CA THR A 117 0.65 1.81 -2.96
C THR A 117 1.35 3.07 -3.47
N ARG A 118 1.60 3.16 -4.77
CA ARG A 118 2.15 4.38 -5.40
C ARG A 118 1.15 5.54 -5.35
N ALA A 119 -0.13 5.26 -5.62
CA ALA A 119 -1.19 6.24 -5.51
C ALA A 119 -1.35 6.76 -4.07
N LEU A 120 -1.37 5.86 -3.08
CA LEU A 120 -1.42 6.23 -1.66
C LEU A 120 -0.22 7.09 -1.26
N ARG A 121 0.99 6.75 -1.70
CA ARG A 121 2.20 7.53 -1.44
C ARG A 121 2.18 8.90 -2.11
N ALA A 122 1.57 9.02 -3.30
CA ALA A 122 1.40 10.31 -3.96
C ALA A 122 0.47 11.25 -3.18
N CYS A 123 -0.44 10.70 -2.38
CA CYS A 123 -1.37 11.45 -1.53
C CYS A 123 -0.86 11.65 -0.08
N ALA A 124 0.37 11.26 0.25
CA ALA A 124 0.85 11.18 1.64
C ALA A 124 0.83 12.51 2.42
N THR A 125 0.83 13.67 1.73
CA THR A 125 0.76 14.99 2.34
C THR A 125 -0.68 15.53 2.45
N ALA A 126 -1.68 14.76 2.01
CA ALA A 126 -3.07 15.16 2.09
C ALA A 126 -3.56 15.21 3.54
N LYS A 127 -4.57 16.04 3.79
CA LYS A 127 -5.24 16.13 5.08
C LYS A 127 -5.81 14.78 5.52
N THR A 128 -6.31 14.02 4.55
CA THR A 128 -6.85 12.66 4.75
C THR A 128 -6.70 11.88 3.44
N VAL A 129 -6.37 10.60 3.53
CA VAL A 129 -6.35 9.67 2.41
C VAL A 129 -7.29 8.51 2.73
#